data_626e5ff1b5f749b09f726f8a10f9fa17
#
_entry.id   626e5ff1b5f749b09f726f8a10f9fa17
#
_cell.length_a   1.000
_cell.length_b   1.000
_cell.length_c   1.000
_cell.angle_alpha   90.00
_cell.angle_beta   90.00
_cell.angle_gamma   90.00
#
_symmetry.space_group_name_H-M   'P 1'
#
loop_
_entity.id
_entity.type
_entity.pdbx_description
1 polymer ?
#
loop_
_entity_poly.entity_id
_entity_poly.type
_entity_poly.pdbx_seq_one_letter_code
_entity_poly.pdbx_strand_id
1 'polypeptide(L)'
;DVRARAGGRPGVTAPPFAKIIPHSDGAGVIEAVGAGVPSGRIGARVWIWNGQWQRAFGTAAQYIALPTEQAVDLPEGTSFEEGAVLGIPGLTAVHAVLGGGPVEGRRVLVSGGAGTVGRLAVQVAAASGAEVLATARGVAGLQAAQSAGAAHVFDYAADDLAEQILAATGGAPVDRIVEVEFGRNVETSARIIAERGTIAAFGSAQDMTPVVPFYPLMFKAVTIELVLVYLLSDAERRAAEGNLTGLLDKRALDVRIAEILPLTDCARAHDIVATGARAGSVLLSI
;
A
#
# COMPACT_ATOMS: atom_id res chain seq x y z
N ASP A 1 5.29 -8.32 -7.30
CA ASP A 1 5.38 -9.07 -8.58
C ASP A 1 6.84 -9.26 -9.01
N VAL A 2 7.61 -8.17 -9.17
CA VAL A 2 8.99 -8.20 -9.68
C VAL A 2 9.91 -9.10 -8.83
N ARG A 3 9.83 -9.02 -7.49
CA ARG A 3 10.58 -9.89 -6.58
C ARG A 3 10.16 -11.35 -6.70
N ALA A 4 8.86 -11.61 -6.85
CA ALA A 4 8.34 -12.98 -7.03
C ALA A 4 8.85 -13.59 -8.34
N ARG A 5 8.85 -12.80 -9.44
CA ARG A 5 9.44 -13.20 -10.73
C ARG A 5 10.93 -13.53 -10.62
N ALA A 6 11.68 -12.72 -9.86
CA ALA A 6 13.12 -12.93 -9.65
C ALA A 6 13.46 -14.05 -8.65
N GLY A 7 12.47 -14.77 -8.09
CA GLY A 7 12.70 -15.77 -7.05
C GLY A 7 13.08 -15.20 -5.69
N GLY A 8 12.98 -13.90 -5.50
CA GLY A 8 13.41 -13.18 -4.29
C GLY A 8 12.31 -13.00 -3.23
N ARG A 9 11.20 -13.75 -3.29
CA ARG A 9 10.17 -13.67 -2.27
C ARG A 9 10.62 -14.42 -1.01
N PRO A 10 10.72 -13.76 0.15
CA PRO A 10 11.14 -14.43 1.38
C PRO A 10 10.28 -15.67 1.69
N GLY A 11 10.93 -16.76 2.08
CA GLY A 11 10.24 -18.02 2.40
C GLY A 11 9.78 -18.86 1.18
N VAL A 12 10.02 -18.40 -0.05
CA VAL A 12 9.67 -19.15 -1.28
C VAL A 12 10.94 -19.62 -1.97
N THR A 13 11.19 -20.94 -1.95
CA THR A 13 12.39 -21.56 -2.53
C THR A 13 12.20 -22.01 -3.98
N ALA A 14 10.96 -22.13 -4.45
CA ALA A 14 10.63 -22.50 -5.82
C ALA A 14 9.26 -21.89 -6.21
N PRO A 15 8.98 -21.67 -7.50
CA PRO A 15 7.65 -21.27 -7.94
C PRO A 15 6.61 -22.32 -7.51
N PRO A 16 5.48 -21.90 -6.89
CA PRO A 16 4.47 -22.84 -6.36
C PRO A 16 3.67 -23.55 -7.46
N PHE A 17 3.80 -23.11 -8.71
CA PHE A 17 3.08 -23.65 -9.87
C PHE A 17 4.00 -23.71 -11.08
N ALA A 18 3.78 -24.72 -11.95
CA ALA A 18 4.56 -24.93 -13.17
C ALA A 18 4.43 -23.77 -14.19
N LYS A 19 3.29 -23.11 -14.19
CA LYS A 19 3.01 -21.88 -14.97
C LYS A 19 2.33 -20.87 -14.09
N ILE A 20 2.74 -19.61 -14.20
CA ILE A 20 2.18 -18.51 -13.42
C ILE A 20 1.86 -17.36 -14.36
N ILE A 21 0.62 -16.86 -14.26
CA ILE A 21 0.27 -15.51 -14.76
C ILE A 21 0.39 -14.58 -13.55
N PRO A 22 1.24 -13.54 -13.61
CA PRO A 22 1.49 -12.69 -12.47
C PRO A 22 0.35 -11.70 -12.23
N HIS A 23 0.54 -10.86 -11.22
CA HIS A 23 -0.25 -9.74 -10.75
C HIS A 23 -1.49 -10.15 -9.95
N SER A 24 -1.71 -9.38 -8.87
CA SER A 24 -2.83 -9.56 -7.94
C SER A 24 -3.86 -8.45 -8.03
N ASP A 25 -3.49 -7.33 -8.64
CA ASP A 25 -4.32 -6.15 -8.82
C ASP A 25 -4.85 -6.09 -10.25
N GLY A 26 -5.98 -5.46 -10.42
CA GLY A 26 -6.57 -5.23 -11.73
C GLY A 26 -7.91 -4.51 -11.61
N ALA A 27 -8.40 -4.05 -12.73
CA ALA A 27 -9.76 -3.54 -12.87
C ALA A 27 -10.31 -3.90 -14.25
N GLY A 28 -11.62 -3.99 -14.37
CA GLY A 28 -12.27 -4.36 -15.61
C GLY A 28 -13.78 -4.48 -15.47
N VAL A 29 -14.37 -5.27 -16.35
CA VAL A 29 -15.82 -5.48 -16.40
C VAL A 29 -16.11 -6.96 -16.19
N ILE A 30 -17.13 -7.28 -15.41
CA ILE A 30 -17.62 -8.65 -15.25
C ILE A 30 -18.29 -9.08 -16.55
N GLU A 31 -17.72 -10.04 -17.25
CA GLU A 31 -18.25 -10.57 -18.51
C GLU A 31 -19.20 -11.74 -18.31
N ALA A 32 -18.90 -12.57 -17.33
CA ALA A 32 -19.70 -13.75 -17.00
C ALA A 32 -19.68 -14.04 -15.50
N VAL A 33 -20.67 -14.73 -15.01
CA VAL A 33 -20.80 -15.14 -13.61
C VAL A 33 -21.00 -16.66 -13.50
N GLY A 34 -20.45 -17.26 -12.46
CA GLY A 34 -20.64 -18.66 -12.13
C GLY A 34 -21.95 -18.92 -11.40
N ALA A 35 -22.20 -20.21 -11.13
CA ALA A 35 -23.39 -20.63 -10.38
C ALA A 35 -23.44 -19.96 -8.99
N GLY A 36 -24.63 -19.47 -8.62
CA GLY A 36 -24.86 -18.81 -7.33
C GLY A 36 -24.52 -17.32 -7.29
N VAL A 37 -23.92 -16.74 -8.32
CA VAL A 37 -23.67 -15.30 -8.44
C VAL A 37 -24.81 -14.65 -9.23
N PRO A 38 -25.39 -13.55 -8.75
CA PRO A 38 -26.46 -12.86 -9.45
C PRO A 38 -26.05 -12.41 -10.86
N SER A 39 -26.85 -12.73 -11.86
CA SER A 39 -26.60 -12.35 -13.27
C SER A 39 -26.58 -10.82 -13.48
N GLY A 40 -27.22 -10.06 -12.60
CA GLY A 40 -27.20 -8.59 -12.63
C GLY A 40 -25.81 -7.98 -12.40
N ARG A 41 -24.83 -8.78 -11.99
CA ARG A 41 -23.42 -8.31 -11.92
C ARG A 41 -22.70 -8.28 -13.28
N ILE A 42 -23.24 -8.93 -14.31
CA ILE A 42 -22.67 -8.85 -15.66
C ILE A 42 -22.74 -7.39 -16.15
N GLY A 43 -21.61 -6.88 -16.65
CA GLY A 43 -21.44 -5.50 -17.06
C GLY A 43 -20.98 -4.55 -15.95
N ALA A 44 -20.94 -5.00 -14.68
CA ALA A 44 -20.44 -4.17 -13.59
C ALA A 44 -18.94 -3.90 -13.75
N ARG A 45 -18.57 -2.64 -13.53
CA ARG A 45 -17.16 -2.20 -13.43
C ARG A 45 -16.63 -2.57 -12.06
N VAL A 46 -15.47 -3.21 -12.02
CA VAL A 46 -14.88 -3.72 -10.77
C VAL A 46 -13.38 -3.46 -10.70
N TRP A 47 -12.87 -3.40 -9.48
CA TRP A 47 -11.45 -3.57 -9.17
C TRP A 47 -11.23 -4.89 -8.43
N ILE A 48 -10.01 -5.42 -8.49
CA ILE A 48 -9.67 -6.78 -8.06
C ILE A 48 -8.60 -6.75 -6.99
N TRP A 49 -8.76 -7.57 -5.95
CA TRP A 49 -7.73 -7.85 -4.97
C TRP A 49 -7.35 -9.34 -4.94
N ASN A 50 -6.13 -9.64 -4.51
CA ASN A 50 -5.59 -11.00 -4.34
C ASN A 50 -5.70 -11.89 -5.58
N GLY A 51 -5.66 -11.33 -6.79
CA GLY A 51 -5.87 -12.08 -8.04
C GLY A 51 -4.94 -13.27 -8.21
N GLN A 52 -3.68 -13.19 -7.77
CA GLN A 52 -2.67 -14.27 -7.88
C GLN A 52 -2.32 -14.90 -6.51
N TRP A 53 -3.02 -14.55 -5.42
CA TRP A 53 -2.72 -15.13 -4.11
C TRP A 53 -3.13 -16.62 -4.04
N GLN A 54 -2.14 -17.49 -3.76
CA GLN A 54 -2.31 -18.95 -3.66
C GLN A 54 -2.96 -19.62 -4.89
N ARG A 55 -2.83 -19.01 -6.07
CA ARG A 55 -3.29 -19.54 -7.35
C ARG A 55 -2.28 -19.29 -8.47
N ALA A 56 -2.37 -20.09 -9.53
CA ALA A 56 -1.44 -20.01 -10.66
C ALA A 56 -1.65 -18.78 -11.53
N PHE A 57 -2.90 -18.32 -11.69
CA PHE A 57 -3.27 -17.34 -12.70
C PHE A 57 -3.78 -16.06 -12.03
N GLY A 58 -3.05 -14.97 -12.28
CA GLY A 58 -3.34 -13.63 -11.82
C GLY A 58 -3.92 -12.74 -12.91
N THR A 59 -3.83 -11.43 -12.70
CA THR A 59 -4.53 -10.40 -13.50
C THR A 59 -3.80 -9.95 -14.76
N ALA A 60 -2.54 -10.38 -15.00
CA ALA A 60 -1.84 -10.09 -16.28
C ALA A 60 -2.38 -10.99 -17.42
N ALA A 61 -3.68 -10.91 -17.70
CA ALA A 61 -4.41 -11.73 -18.65
C ALA A 61 -5.67 -11.00 -19.11
N GLN A 62 -6.18 -11.35 -20.30
CA GLN A 62 -7.44 -10.79 -20.82
C GLN A 62 -8.64 -11.09 -19.91
N TYR A 63 -8.65 -12.27 -19.30
CA TYR A 63 -9.71 -12.73 -18.41
C TYR A 63 -9.13 -13.39 -17.17
N ILE A 64 -9.82 -13.25 -16.06
CA ILE A 64 -9.52 -13.96 -14.82
C ILE A 64 -10.83 -14.42 -14.18
N ALA A 65 -10.85 -15.67 -13.69
CA ALA A 65 -11.95 -16.17 -12.88
C ALA A 65 -11.61 -16.06 -11.39
N LEU A 66 -12.49 -15.42 -10.62
CA LEU A 66 -12.29 -15.09 -9.22
C LEU A 66 -13.53 -15.41 -8.40
N PRO A 67 -13.39 -15.68 -7.08
CA PRO A 67 -14.49 -15.54 -6.13
C PRO A 67 -15.15 -14.16 -6.24
N THR A 68 -16.47 -14.10 -6.12
CA THR A 68 -17.24 -12.88 -6.37
C THR A 68 -16.84 -11.72 -5.42
N GLU A 69 -16.43 -12.03 -4.21
CA GLU A 69 -15.95 -11.07 -3.22
C GLU A 69 -14.64 -10.37 -3.62
N GLN A 70 -13.84 -10.98 -4.49
CA GLN A 70 -12.58 -10.39 -4.97
C GLN A 70 -12.77 -9.39 -6.12
N ALA A 71 -13.99 -9.26 -6.62
CA ALA A 71 -14.37 -8.30 -7.65
C ALA A 71 -15.28 -7.24 -7.04
N VAL A 72 -14.69 -6.18 -6.52
CA VAL A 72 -15.36 -5.08 -5.81
C VAL A 72 -15.83 -4.04 -6.80
N ASP A 73 -17.05 -3.51 -6.64
CA ASP A 73 -17.62 -2.52 -7.53
C ASP A 73 -16.74 -1.25 -7.56
N LEU A 74 -16.40 -0.80 -8.76
CA LEU A 74 -15.61 0.42 -8.98
C LEU A 74 -16.55 1.63 -9.03
N PRO A 75 -16.38 2.63 -8.15
CA PRO A 75 -17.24 3.80 -8.12
C PRO A 75 -17.31 4.53 -9.46
N GLU A 76 -18.48 5.14 -9.75
CA GLU A 76 -18.63 5.98 -10.94
C GLU A 76 -17.62 7.14 -10.91
N GLY A 77 -16.98 7.38 -12.04
CA GLY A 77 -15.97 8.42 -12.20
C GLY A 77 -14.58 8.04 -11.72
N THR A 78 -14.36 6.82 -11.16
CA THR A 78 -13.03 6.23 -11.00
C THR A 78 -12.66 5.49 -12.28
N SER A 79 -11.47 5.74 -12.81
CA SER A 79 -11.00 5.07 -14.03
C SER A 79 -10.56 3.63 -13.75
N PHE A 80 -10.42 2.79 -14.79
CA PHE A 80 -9.87 1.45 -14.63
C PHE A 80 -8.39 1.48 -14.23
N GLU A 81 -7.66 2.48 -14.69
CA GLU A 81 -6.27 2.70 -14.32
C GLU A 81 -6.12 2.96 -12.81
N GLU A 82 -6.98 3.80 -12.24
CA GLU A 82 -7.05 4.02 -10.80
C GLU A 82 -7.44 2.73 -10.09
N GLY A 83 -8.50 2.07 -10.57
CA GLY A 83 -9.00 0.79 -10.04
C GLY A 83 -7.94 -0.30 -9.97
N ALA A 84 -7.06 -0.37 -10.98
CA ALA A 84 -6.00 -1.37 -11.06
C ALA A 84 -4.89 -1.21 -10.01
N VAL A 85 -4.89 -0.15 -9.21
CA VAL A 85 -3.93 0.11 -8.12
C VAL A 85 -4.55 -0.05 -6.73
N LEU A 86 -5.85 -0.34 -6.65
CA LEU A 86 -6.56 -0.39 -5.37
C LEU A 86 -6.36 -1.71 -4.60
N GLY A 87 -6.16 -2.82 -5.28
CA GLY A 87 -6.22 -4.17 -4.70
C GLY A 87 -5.16 -4.43 -3.63
N ILE A 88 -3.90 -4.23 -3.92
CA ILE A 88 -2.82 -4.40 -2.94
C ILE A 88 -2.35 -3.05 -2.40
N PRO A 89 -1.94 -2.07 -3.22
CA PRO A 89 -1.47 -0.79 -2.68
C PRO A 89 -2.56 -0.02 -1.94
N GLY A 90 -3.77 0.07 -2.48
CA GLY A 90 -4.88 0.80 -1.87
C GLY A 90 -5.32 0.19 -0.55
N LEU A 91 -5.61 -1.11 -0.52
CA LEU A 91 -5.99 -1.81 0.71
C LEU A 91 -4.88 -1.79 1.77
N THR A 92 -3.60 -1.95 1.35
CA THR A 92 -2.46 -1.84 2.28
C THR A 92 -2.39 -0.45 2.89
N ALA A 93 -2.52 0.60 2.10
CA ALA A 93 -2.48 1.98 2.59
C ALA A 93 -3.62 2.28 3.57
N VAL A 94 -4.85 1.91 3.20
CA VAL A 94 -6.03 2.13 4.05
C VAL A 94 -5.92 1.34 5.36
N HIS A 95 -5.55 0.06 5.30
CA HIS A 95 -5.43 -0.76 6.52
C HIS A 95 -4.27 -0.29 7.40
N ALA A 96 -3.11 0.00 6.82
CA ALA A 96 -1.96 0.50 7.59
C ALA A 96 -2.25 1.85 8.27
N VAL A 97 -3.13 2.69 7.72
CA VAL A 97 -3.54 3.96 8.36
C VAL A 97 -4.69 3.77 9.34
N LEU A 98 -5.76 3.06 8.95
CA LEU A 98 -7.04 3.04 9.65
C LEU A 98 -7.35 1.72 10.37
N GLY A 99 -6.59 0.65 10.16
CA GLY A 99 -6.82 -0.67 10.75
C GLY A 99 -6.86 -0.67 12.29
N GLY A 100 -6.09 0.21 12.92
CA GLY A 100 -6.09 0.42 14.39
C GLY A 100 -7.12 1.44 14.88
N GLY A 101 -8.04 1.91 14.04
CA GLY A 101 -9.06 2.91 14.39
C GLY A 101 -8.82 4.29 13.77
N PRO A 102 -9.64 5.29 14.12
CA PRO A 102 -9.59 6.62 13.54
C PRO A 102 -8.30 7.36 13.88
N VAL A 103 -7.84 8.19 12.93
CA VAL A 103 -6.60 8.98 13.06
C VAL A 103 -6.85 10.50 13.08
N GLU A 104 -8.10 10.93 13.17
CA GLU A 104 -8.45 12.35 13.27
C GLU A 104 -7.74 13.01 14.46
N GLY A 105 -7.06 14.12 14.21
CA GLY A 105 -6.27 14.86 15.21
C GLY A 105 -5.00 14.16 15.68
N ARG A 106 -4.66 12.97 15.14
CA ARG A 106 -3.45 12.22 15.47
C ARG A 106 -2.30 12.57 14.54
N ARG A 107 -1.07 12.38 14.99
CA ARG A 107 0.14 12.48 14.17
C ARG A 107 0.45 11.14 13.55
N VAL A 108 0.45 11.09 12.23
CA VAL A 108 0.75 9.89 11.45
C VAL A 108 2.02 10.11 10.62
N LEU A 109 3.05 9.31 10.88
CA LEU A 109 4.24 9.29 10.05
C LEU A 109 4.09 8.22 8.97
N VAL A 110 4.32 8.59 7.71
CA VAL A 110 4.35 7.67 6.57
C VAL A 110 5.78 7.54 6.05
N SER A 111 6.39 6.39 6.26
CA SER A 111 7.68 6.02 5.69
C SER A 111 7.55 5.80 4.18
N GLY A 112 8.41 6.48 3.39
CA GLY A 112 8.40 6.35 1.94
C GLY A 112 7.17 6.97 1.26
N GLY A 113 6.74 8.15 1.69
CA GLY A 113 5.54 8.85 1.22
C GLY A 113 5.48 9.19 -0.27
N ALA A 114 6.60 9.06 -1.00
CA ALA A 114 6.65 9.22 -2.46
C ALA A 114 6.37 7.91 -3.24
N GLY A 115 6.42 6.74 -2.58
CA GLY A 115 6.14 5.44 -3.19
C GLY A 115 4.63 5.20 -3.40
N THR A 116 4.26 4.16 -4.15
CA THR A 116 2.85 3.89 -4.48
C THR A 116 1.98 3.74 -3.23
N VAL A 117 2.33 2.84 -2.30
CA VAL A 117 1.58 2.65 -1.05
C VAL A 117 1.70 3.88 -0.15
N GLY A 118 2.93 4.42 0.02
CA GLY A 118 3.18 5.57 0.89
C GLY A 118 2.39 6.80 0.47
N ARG A 119 2.34 7.12 -0.84
CA ARG A 119 1.55 8.24 -1.35
C ARG A 119 0.05 8.08 -1.04
N LEU A 120 -0.50 6.89 -1.27
CA LEU A 120 -1.89 6.59 -0.91
C LEU A 120 -2.10 6.69 0.60
N ALA A 121 -1.16 6.19 1.42
CA ALA A 121 -1.25 6.29 2.88
C ALA A 121 -1.22 7.75 3.37
N VAL A 122 -0.39 8.62 2.76
CA VAL A 122 -0.40 10.07 3.04
C VAL A 122 -1.78 10.67 2.76
N GLN A 123 -2.37 10.36 1.60
CA GLN A 123 -3.69 10.89 1.22
C GLN A 123 -4.80 10.35 2.13
N VAL A 124 -4.79 9.05 2.44
CA VAL A 124 -5.74 8.42 3.37
C VAL A 124 -5.66 9.09 4.74
N ALA A 125 -4.48 9.27 5.29
CA ALA A 125 -4.29 9.90 6.60
C ALA A 125 -4.74 11.36 6.60
N ALA A 126 -4.36 12.14 5.59
CA ALA A 126 -4.75 13.54 5.45
C ALA A 126 -6.28 13.70 5.29
N ALA A 127 -6.90 12.89 4.42
CA ALA A 127 -8.34 12.90 4.23
C ALA A 127 -9.12 12.42 5.46
N SER A 128 -8.45 11.69 6.36
CA SER A 128 -9.01 11.23 7.65
C SER A 128 -8.71 12.19 8.81
N GLY A 129 -8.21 13.41 8.54
CA GLY A 129 -8.01 14.47 9.54
C GLY A 129 -6.75 14.31 10.39
N ALA A 130 -5.76 13.53 9.97
CA ALA A 130 -4.49 13.41 10.67
C ALA A 130 -3.55 14.58 10.33
N GLU A 131 -2.65 14.94 11.28
CA GLU A 131 -1.44 15.67 10.99
C GLU A 131 -0.42 14.70 10.39
N VAL A 132 -0.16 14.83 9.08
CA VAL A 132 0.65 13.85 8.35
C VAL A 132 2.09 14.31 8.22
N LEU A 133 3.00 13.47 8.69
CA LEU A 133 4.43 13.56 8.47
C LEU A 133 4.82 12.48 7.44
N ALA A 134 5.78 12.76 6.56
CA ALA A 134 6.23 11.75 5.61
C ALA A 134 7.74 11.79 5.42
N THR A 135 8.35 10.62 5.21
CA THR A 135 9.73 10.54 4.74
C THR A 135 9.78 10.22 3.25
N ALA A 136 10.77 10.76 2.55
CA ALA A 136 11.02 10.46 1.15
C ALA A 136 12.52 10.66 0.86
N ARG A 137 12.95 10.45 -0.38
CA ARG A 137 14.34 10.67 -0.81
C ARG A 137 14.43 11.79 -1.82
N GLY A 138 15.31 12.74 -1.54
CA GLY A 138 15.67 13.82 -2.45
C GLY A 138 14.51 14.78 -2.74
N VAL A 139 14.81 15.87 -3.42
CA VAL A 139 13.87 16.99 -3.63
C VAL A 139 12.55 16.55 -4.28
N ALA A 140 12.62 15.76 -5.36
CA ALA A 140 11.42 15.30 -6.07
C ALA A 140 10.53 14.39 -5.21
N GLY A 141 11.14 13.52 -4.39
CA GLY A 141 10.39 12.65 -3.46
C GLY A 141 9.71 13.44 -2.36
N LEU A 142 10.41 14.41 -1.76
CA LEU A 142 9.85 15.31 -0.74
C LEU A 142 8.67 16.10 -1.29
N GLN A 143 8.81 16.69 -2.48
CA GLN A 143 7.73 17.42 -3.15
C GLN A 143 6.53 16.51 -3.46
N ALA A 144 6.78 15.25 -3.86
CA ALA A 144 5.71 14.30 -4.14
C ALA A 144 4.92 13.91 -2.88
N ALA A 145 5.60 13.73 -1.74
CA ALA A 145 4.96 13.45 -0.46
C ALA A 145 4.17 14.68 0.06
N GLN A 146 4.74 15.88 -0.06
CA GLN A 146 4.07 17.12 0.29
C GLN A 146 2.82 17.35 -0.56
N SER A 147 2.92 17.15 -1.89
CA SER A 147 1.78 17.26 -2.82
C SER A 147 0.68 16.22 -2.55
N ALA A 148 1.00 15.12 -1.89
CA ALA A 148 0.04 14.12 -1.46
C ALA A 148 -0.73 14.52 -0.20
N GLY A 149 -0.32 15.57 0.51
CA GLY A 149 -0.99 16.08 1.71
C GLY A 149 -0.17 15.96 3.00
N ALA A 150 1.13 15.61 2.94
CA ALA A 150 1.99 15.64 4.11
C ALA A 150 2.25 17.10 4.55
N ALA A 151 1.98 17.42 5.80
CA ALA A 151 2.27 18.73 6.40
C ALA A 151 3.77 18.93 6.60
N HIS A 152 4.49 17.85 6.94
CA HIS A 152 5.94 17.85 7.14
C HIS A 152 6.58 16.74 6.34
N VAL A 153 7.70 17.05 5.69
CA VAL A 153 8.44 16.07 4.88
C VAL A 153 9.92 16.07 5.24
N PHE A 154 10.52 14.87 5.32
CA PHE A 154 11.90 14.69 5.75
C PHE A 154 12.65 13.77 4.80
N ASP A 155 13.93 14.03 4.56
CA ASP A 155 14.78 13.06 3.86
C ASP A 155 15.14 11.91 4.82
N TYR A 156 14.75 10.69 4.46
CA TYR A 156 15.04 9.52 5.29
C TYR A 156 16.54 9.17 5.38
N ALA A 157 17.39 9.83 4.58
CA ALA A 157 18.84 9.66 4.64
C ALA A 157 19.51 10.59 5.67
N ALA A 158 18.76 11.49 6.34
CA ALA A 158 19.29 12.37 7.36
C ALA A 158 19.70 11.58 8.62
N ASP A 159 20.89 11.83 9.14
CA ASP A 159 21.40 11.16 10.33
C ASP A 159 20.64 11.56 11.61
N ASP A 160 20.05 12.77 11.63
CA ASP A 160 19.26 13.34 12.72
C ASP A 160 17.75 13.30 12.46
N LEU A 161 17.27 12.32 11.67
CA LEU A 161 15.86 12.23 11.25
C LEU A 161 14.88 12.25 12.43
N ALA A 162 15.16 11.54 13.51
CA ALA A 162 14.29 11.51 14.69
C ALA A 162 14.17 12.90 15.35
N GLU A 163 15.28 13.62 15.45
CA GLU A 163 15.33 14.98 15.98
C GLU A 163 14.54 15.96 15.10
N GLN A 164 14.69 15.86 13.79
CA GLN A 164 13.94 16.69 12.85
C GLN A 164 12.43 16.46 12.96
N ILE A 165 11.99 15.20 13.06
CA ILE A 165 10.58 14.84 13.22
C ILE A 165 10.03 15.42 14.54
N LEU A 166 10.73 15.22 15.66
CA LEU A 166 10.30 15.75 16.95
C LEU A 166 10.31 17.28 16.98
N ALA A 167 11.30 17.93 16.37
CA ALA A 167 11.35 19.38 16.28
C ALA A 167 10.16 19.95 15.49
N ALA A 168 9.78 19.31 14.39
CA ALA A 168 8.65 19.74 13.57
C ALA A 168 7.29 19.62 14.29
N THR A 169 7.19 18.72 15.27
CA THR A 169 5.98 18.52 16.09
C THR A 169 6.05 19.23 17.45
N GLY A 170 7.03 20.13 17.66
CA GLY A 170 7.22 20.80 18.95
C GLY A 170 7.60 19.87 20.09
N GLY A 171 8.28 18.78 19.80
CA GLY A 171 8.69 17.74 20.75
C GLY A 171 7.63 16.65 20.99
N ALA A 172 6.47 16.74 20.38
CA ALA A 172 5.42 15.73 20.54
C ALA A 172 5.68 14.49 19.67
N PRO A 173 5.52 13.27 20.24
CA PRO A 173 5.71 12.02 19.49
C PRO A 173 4.60 11.80 18.46
N VAL A 174 4.81 10.82 17.54
CA VAL A 174 3.82 10.40 16.57
C VAL A 174 2.98 9.24 17.10
N ASP A 175 1.68 9.23 16.78
CA ASP A 175 0.74 8.24 17.31
C ASP A 175 0.73 6.95 16.48
N ARG A 176 0.98 7.06 15.18
CA ARG A 176 1.01 5.92 14.25
C ARG A 176 2.12 6.10 13.22
N ILE A 177 2.80 5.01 12.90
CA ILE A 177 3.80 4.93 11.84
C ILE A 177 3.33 3.90 10.82
N VAL A 178 3.20 4.33 9.55
CA VAL A 178 2.97 3.47 8.39
C VAL A 178 4.34 3.16 7.78
N GLU A 179 4.81 1.91 7.89
CA GLU A 179 6.23 1.59 7.73
C GLU A 179 6.48 0.61 6.58
N VAL A 180 7.29 1.04 5.59
CA VAL A 180 7.66 0.25 4.41
C VAL A 180 9.00 -0.47 4.56
N GLU A 181 9.86 -0.03 5.48
CA GLU A 181 11.24 -0.55 5.67
C GLU A 181 11.57 -0.69 7.15
N PHE A 182 10.80 -1.57 7.81
CA PHE A 182 10.78 -1.72 9.27
C PHE A 182 12.18 -1.93 9.87
N GLY A 183 12.95 -2.85 9.32
CA GLY A 183 14.24 -3.22 9.88
C GLY A 183 15.22 -2.05 9.94
N ARG A 184 15.26 -1.24 8.88
CA ARG A 184 16.11 -0.06 8.82
C ARG A 184 15.65 1.05 9.77
N ASN A 185 14.33 1.19 9.95
CA ASN A 185 13.74 2.36 10.60
C ASN A 185 13.31 2.11 12.06
N VAL A 186 13.36 0.86 12.56
CA VAL A 186 12.80 0.51 13.87
C VAL A 186 13.44 1.29 15.03
N GLU A 187 14.71 1.60 14.96
CA GLU A 187 15.42 2.43 15.96
C GLU A 187 14.88 3.86 15.98
N THR A 188 14.79 4.49 14.81
CA THR A 188 14.19 5.83 14.67
C THR A 188 12.73 5.82 15.13
N SER A 189 11.97 4.80 14.71
CA SER A 189 10.57 4.63 15.10
C SER A 189 10.40 4.52 16.63
N ALA A 190 11.26 3.77 17.30
CA ALA A 190 11.24 3.62 18.75
C ALA A 190 11.48 4.95 19.51
N ARG A 191 12.27 5.86 18.91
CA ARG A 191 12.55 7.18 19.49
C ARG A 191 11.34 8.11 19.40
N ILE A 192 10.65 8.12 18.25
CA ILE A 192 9.62 9.11 17.92
C ILE A 192 8.18 8.65 18.21
N ILE A 193 7.93 7.33 18.36
CA ILE A 193 6.59 6.79 18.62
C ILE A 193 6.08 7.18 20.01
N ALA A 194 4.80 7.52 20.10
CA ALA A 194 4.11 7.81 21.35
C ALA A 194 3.92 6.56 22.22
N GLU A 195 3.66 6.78 23.52
CA GLU A 195 3.12 5.72 24.38
C GLU A 195 1.82 5.17 23.79
N ARG A 196 1.70 3.83 23.77
CA ARG A 196 0.56 3.09 23.17
C ARG A 196 0.37 3.36 21.67
N GLY A 197 1.40 3.94 21.00
CA GLY A 197 1.41 4.13 19.56
C GLY A 197 1.51 2.81 18.79
N THR A 198 1.22 2.86 17.50
CA THR A 198 1.26 1.69 16.61
C THR A 198 2.23 1.89 15.47
N ILE A 199 3.06 0.89 15.21
CA ILE A 199 3.88 0.78 14.00
C ILE A 199 3.24 -0.27 13.09
N ALA A 200 2.57 0.16 12.00
CA ALA A 200 1.97 -0.72 11.01
C ALA A 200 2.98 -0.97 9.89
N ALA A 201 3.68 -2.11 9.96
CA ALA A 201 4.78 -2.46 9.06
C ALA A 201 4.32 -3.44 7.97
N PHE A 202 4.50 -3.06 6.69
CA PHE A 202 4.17 -3.90 5.55
C PHE A 202 5.40 -4.27 4.69
N GLY A 203 6.59 -3.89 5.11
CA GLY A 203 7.84 -4.23 4.43
C GLY A 203 9.08 -4.07 5.31
N SER A 204 10.12 -4.84 4.96
CA SER A 204 11.47 -4.78 5.56
C SER A 204 12.46 -5.42 4.58
N ALA A 205 12.72 -4.73 3.47
CA ALA A 205 13.41 -5.33 2.34
C ALA A 205 14.94 -5.20 2.41
N GLN A 206 15.43 -4.18 3.08
CA GLN A 206 16.86 -3.91 3.23
C GLN A 206 17.46 -4.63 4.45
N ASP A 207 16.67 -4.79 5.51
CA ASP A 207 17.00 -5.62 6.66
C ASP A 207 15.81 -6.54 6.98
N MET A 208 15.93 -7.81 6.59
CA MET A 208 14.87 -8.82 6.72
C MET A 208 14.84 -9.50 8.09
N THR A 209 15.86 -9.31 8.93
CA THR A 209 15.98 -9.92 10.24
C THR A 209 16.49 -8.90 11.28
N PRO A 210 15.72 -7.80 11.51
CA PRO A 210 16.19 -6.69 12.30
C PRO A 210 16.37 -7.03 13.79
N VAL A 211 17.29 -6.35 14.43
CA VAL A 211 17.34 -6.27 15.88
C VAL A 211 16.33 -5.24 16.33
N VAL A 212 15.39 -5.66 17.16
CA VAL A 212 14.31 -4.78 17.66
C VAL A 212 14.69 -4.20 19.03
N PRO A 213 14.62 -2.88 19.24
CA PRO A 213 14.92 -2.23 20.50
C PRO A 213 13.78 -2.48 21.51
N PHE A 214 13.80 -3.67 22.12
CA PHE A 214 12.67 -4.21 22.90
C PHE A 214 12.26 -3.29 24.05
N TYR A 215 13.20 -2.89 24.92
CA TYR A 215 12.85 -2.11 26.11
C TYR A 215 12.33 -0.69 25.79
N PRO A 216 12.92 0.08 24.84
CA PRO A 216 12.34 1.35 24.42
C PRO A 216 10.91 1.24 23.92
N LEU A 217 10.56 0.18 23.19
CA LEU A 217 9.20 -0.07 22.71
C LEU A 217 8.28 -0.59 23.83
N MET A 218 8.77 -1.49 24.68
CA MET A 218 8.02 -2.06 25.78
C MET A 218 7.60 -0.98 26.79
N PHE A 219 8.50 -0.08 27.18
CA PHE A 219 8.18 0.98 28.14
C PHE A 219 7.18 2.00 27.62
N LYS A 220 7.00 2.10 26.30
CA LYS A 220 5.95 2.88 25.66
C LYS A 220 4.70 2.04 25.35
N ALA A 221 4.66 0.73 25.68
CA ALA A 221 3.58 -0.19 25.33
C ALA A 221 3.19 -0.13 23.83
N VAL A 222 4.19 -0.06 22.93
CA VAL A 222 4.00 0.07 21.49
C VAL A 222 3.41 -1.21 20.89
N THR A 223 2.46 -1.06 19.98
CA THR A 223 1.98 -2.17 19.15
C THR A 223 2.77 -2.19 17.84
N ILE A 224 3.34 -3.34 17.49
CA ILE A 224 3.90 -3.61 16.16
C ILE A 224 2.90 -4.50 15.42
N GLU A 225 2.29 -3.95 14.38
CA GLU A 225 1.34 -4.63 13.52
C GLU A 225 2.05 -5.01 12.22
N LEU A 226 2.21 -6.30 11.94
CA LEU A 226 2.77 -6.79 10.69
C LEU A 226 1.63 -6.93 9.67
N VAL A 227 1.54 -5.97 8.76
CA VAL A 227 0.45 -5.89 7.79
C VAL A 227 0.76 -6.77 6.57
N LEU A 228 -0.01 -7.82 6.39
CA LEU A 228 -0.05 -8.62 5.18
C LEU A 228 -1.48 -8.60 4.60
N VAL A 229 -1.73 -7.71 3.66
CA VAL A 229 -3.06 -7.45 3.10
C VAL A 229 -3.78 -8.71 2.57
N TYR A 230 -3.01 -9.70 2.15
CA TYR A 230 -3.54 -11.01 1.70
C TYR A 230 -4.24 -11.81 2.80
N LEU A 231 -3.93 -11.53 4.07
CA LEU A 231 -4.41 -12.28 5.24
C LEU A 231 -5.36 -11.44 6.12
N LEU A 232 -5.83 -10.30 5.65
CA LEU A 232 -6.87 -9.55 6.37
C LEU A 232 -8.09 -10.45 6.58
N SER A 233 -8.63 -10.43 7.79
CA SER A 233 -9.91 -11.05 8.08
C SER A 233 -11.01 -10.41 7.22
N ASP A 234 -12.13 -11.10 7.04
CA ASP A 234 -13.27 -10.58 6.28
C ASP A 234 -13.78 -9.25 6.84
N ALA A 235 -13.71 -9.05 8.16
CA ALA A 235 -14.13 -7.81 8.81
C ALA A 235 -13.18 -6.66 8.48
N GLU A 236 -11.86 -6.88 8.61
CA GLU A 236 -10.83 -5.88 8.28
C GLU A 236 -10.86 -5.53 6.79
N ARG A 237 -11.04 -6.53 5.93
CA ARG A 237 -11.15 -6.33 4.49
C ARG A 237 -12.36 -5.48 4.12
N ARG A 238 -13.55 -5.84 4.60
CA ARG A 238 -14.76 -5.04 4.34
C ARG A 238 -14.65 -3.61 4.88
N ALA A 239 -14.01 -3.43 6.03
CA ALA A 239 -13.76 -2.10 6.57
C ALA A 239 -12.79 -1.31 5.66
N ALA A 240 -11.72 -1.94 5.17
CA ALA A 240 -10.77 -1.31 4.27
C ALA A 240 -11.39 -0.99 2.91
N GLU A 241 -12.19 -1.90 2.33
CA GLU A 241 -12.94 -1.68 1.08
C GLU A 241 -13.93 -0.51 1.22
N GLY A 242 -14.71 -0.47 2.31
CA GLY A 242 -15.66 0.61 2.57
C GLY A 242 -14.99 1.98 2.73
N ASN A 243 -13.87 2.03 3.47
CA ASN A 243 -13.08 3.26 3.61
C ASN A 243 -12.50 3.70 2.26
N LEU A 244 -11.96 2.76 1.47
CA LEU A 244 -11.39 3.04 0.17
C LEU A 244 -12.46 3.58 -0.80
N THR A 245 -13.62 2.94 -0.88
CA THR A 245 -14.76 3.40 -1.67
C THR A 245 -15.19 4.81 -1.26
N GLY A 246 -15.34 5.08 0.04
CA GLY A 246 -15.71 6.40 0.53
C GLY A 246 -14.68 7.50 0.23
N LEU A 247 -13.40 7.15 0.12
CA LEU A 247 -12.34 8.09 -0.29
C LEU A 247 -12.38 8.34 -1.81
N LEU A 248 -12.68 7.32 -2.61
CA LEU A 248 -12.84 7.43 -4.06
C LEU A 248 -14.06 8.29 -4.41
N ASP A 249 -15.21 8.08 -3.76
CA ASP A 249 -16.43 8.86 -3.95
C ASP A 249 -16.19 10.35 -3.66
N LYS A 250 -15.37 10.66 -2.67
CA LYS A 250 -14.97 12.02 -2.32
C LYS A 250 -13.85 12.58 -3.22
N ARG A 251 -13.32 11.79 -4.17
CA ARG A 251 -12.14 12.13 -4.98
C ARG A 251 -10.94 12.56 -4.13
N ALA A 252 -10.76 11.93 -2.98
CA ALA A 252 -9.69 12.22 -2.04
C ALA A 252 -8.38 11.49 -2.36
N LEU A 253 -8.40 10.60 -3.36
CA LEU A 253 -7.22 9.86 -3.80
C LEU A 253 -6.81 10.29 -5.22
N ASP A 254 -5.51 10.57 -5.38
CA ASP A 254 -4.85 10.81 -6.65
C ASP A 254 -3.87 9.66 -6.92
N VAL A 255 -4.29 8.72 -7.74
CA VAL A 255 -3.50 7.54 -8.12
C VAL A 255 -2.60 7.88 -9.29
N ARG A 256 -1.29 7.93 -9.05
CA ARG A 256 -0.32 8.24 -10.09
C ARG A 256 0.00 7.02 -10.95
N ILE A 257 -0.21 7.16 -12.25
CA ILE A 257 0.18 6.20 -13.27
C ILE A 257 1.42 6.76 -13.97
N ALA A 258 2.52 5.98 -13.95
CA ALA A 258 3.78 6.37 -14.59
C ALA A 258 3.78 5.99 -16.08
N GLU A 259 3.29 4.79 -16.40
CA GLU A 259 3.27 4.28 -17.77
C GLU A 259 2.17 3.21 -17.92
N ILE A 260 1.57 3.15 -19.10
CA ILE A 260 0.63 2.10 -19.49
C ILE A 260 1.23 1.37 -20.69
N LEU A 261 1.41 0.08 -20.60
CA LEU A 261 2.02 -0.76 -21.62
C LEU A 261 1.03 -1.83 -22.08
N PRO A 262 1.08 -2.28 -23.32
CA PRO A 262 0.27 -3.42 -23.76
C PRO A 262 0.67 -4.69 -23.01
N LEU A 263 -0.25 -5.64 -22.84
CA LEU A 263 0.00 -6.91 -22.16
C LEU A 263 1.22 -7.67 -22.72
N THR A 264 1.48 -7.58 -24.01
CA THR A 264 2.65 -8.15 -24.69
C THR A 264 3.98 -7.66 -24.13
N ASP A 265 4.00 -6.47 -23.54
CA ASP A 265 5.18 -5.82 -22.97
C ASP A 265 5.32 -6.06 -21.45
N CYS A 266 4.63 -7.06 -20.91
CA CYS A 266 4.65 -7.39 -19.48
C CYS A 266 6.09 -7.54 -18.92
N ALA A 267 7.00 -8.14 -19.68
CA ALA A 267 8.41 -8.26 -19.27
C ALA A 267 9.08 -6.88 -19.11
N ARG A 268 8.87 -5.97 -20.07
CA ARG A 268 9.36 -4.59 -20.01
C ARG A 268 8.76 -3.81 -18.84
N ALA A 269 7.45 -3.98 -18.58
CA ALA A 269 6.79 -3.38 -17.42
C ALA A 269 7.48 -3.78 -16.11
N HIS A 270 7.83 -5.06 -15.96
CA HIS A 270 8.56 -5.56 -14.80
C HIS A 270 9.96 -4.96 -14.68
N ASP A 271 10.67 -4.81 -15.80
CA ASP A 271 12.02 -4.23 -15.81
C ASP A 271 11.99 -2.75 -15.40
N ILE A 272 11.00 -1.97 -15.86
CA ILE A 272 10.77 -0.58 -15.41
C ILE A 272 10.51 -0.53 -13.89
N VAL A 273 9.68 -1.42 -13.38
CA VAL A 273 9.39 -1.50 -11.93
C VAL A 273 10.64 -1.89 -11.14
N ALA A 274 11.48 -2.78 -11.67
CA ALA A 274 12.70 -3.26 -11.02
C ALA A 274 13.74 -2.14 -10.83
N THR A 275 13.84 -1.19 -11.76
CA THR A 275 14.77 -0.05 -11.65
C THR A 275 14.43 0.89 -10.52
N GLY A 276 13.16 0.93 -10.07
CA GLY A 276 12.70 1.85 -9.03
C GLY A 276 12.61 3.32 -9.46
N ALA A 277 13.10 3.67 -10.64
CA ALA A 277 13.16 5.05 -11.16
C ALA A 277 11.84 5.48 -11.81
N ARG A 278 10.72 5.42 -11.06
CA ARG A 278 9.40 5.77 -11.59
C ARG A 278 8.58 6.59 -10.58
N ALA A 279 7.75 7.49 -11.09
CA ALA A 279 6.87 8.34 -10.30
C ALA A 279 5.40 7.90 -10.44
N GLY A 280 5.07 6.68 -10.03
CA GLY A 280 3.73 6.12 -10.12
C GLY A 280 3.71 4.62 -10.41
N SER A 281 2.54 4.07 -10.63
CA SER A 281 2.32 2.67 -10.99
C SER A 281 2.55 2.45 -12.48
N VAL A 282 3.06 1.28 -12.86
CA VAL A 282 3.13 0.81 -14.25
C VAL A 282 1.99 -0.17 -14.46
N LEU A 283 1.16 0.06 -15.46
CA LEU A 283 -0.01 -0.73 -15.76
C LEU A 283 0.15 -1.50 -17.07
N LEU A 284 -0.59 -2.59 -17.19
CA LEU A 284 -0.78 -3.31 -18.43
C LEU A 284 -2.19 -3.05 -18.96
N SER A 285 -2.31 -2.63 -20.21
CA SER A 285 -3.58 -2.59 -20.93
C SER A 285 -3.80 -3.87 -21.72
N ILE A 286 -5.04 -4.28 -21.80
CA ILE A 286 -5.48 -5.52 -22.42
C ILE A 286 -6.38 -5.23 -23.60
#